data_14a5fc827d4406b7649d0b05fa5c33f2
#
_entry.id   14a5fc827d4406b7649d0b05fa5c33f2
#
_cell.length_a   1.000
_cell.length_b   1.000
_cell.length_c   1.000
_cell.angle_alpha   90.00
_cell.angle_beta   90.00
_cell.angle_gamma   90.00
#
_symmetry.space_group_name_H-M   'P 1'
#
loop_
_entity.id
_entity.type
_entity.pdbx_description
1 polymer ?
#
loop_
_entity_poly.entity_id
_entity_poly.type
_entity_poly.pdbx_seq_one_letter_code
_entity_poly.pdbx_strand_id
1 'polypeptide(L)'
;MTFLYSFLHLLVDGICAFAMFGKFLPLGNQAVDFLLYNFCAFALQMPFGAILDLAEKQEKCPHTTKIPYFVAISGVLFTLLGTITHPVVLGIGNALFHVGGGVGTIHEDYTKHWQGKGLGIFVAPGALGLYLGTLAAKNGIAQYWLWVVNIIILLCCVIATRILQSFFNRQNASSNINQNLYPPYSTCKNTPAFCLALCCLLVVILRSYIGMTVVFSWKTSIFSGLLAVLSIVLGKMAGGFLAARYGIFKSSIVSLILAAIAYFCSSAMPFGIAALFLFNMTMPITLYLMICNFPQMPGFSFGFLTFGLFLGFLPAYLGLPAMASGHLIGCVGSVLSMLLLCTWASKGRMSTKLMGAQRGEYTK
;
A
#
# COMPACT_ATOMS: atom_id res chain seq x y z
N MET A 1 14.83 -0.21 8.14
CA MET A 1 13.81 0.86 8.08
C MET A 1 12.42 0.33 7.74
N THR A 2 12.27 -0.56 6.75
CA THR A 2 10.96 -1.10 6.32
C THR A 2 10.10 -1.62 7.48
N PHE A 3 10.64 -2.44 8.39
CA PHE A 3 9.88 -2.95 9.54
C PHE A 3 9.41 -1.83 10.49
N LEU A 4 10.19 -0.78 10.64
CA LEU A 4 9.81 0.36 11.45
C LEU A 4 8.70 1.18 10.78
N TYR A 5 8.83 1.47 9.48
CA TYR A 5 7.75 2.09 8.70
C TYR A 5 6.47 1.25 8.74
N SER A 6 6.60 -0.07 8.66
CA SER A 6 5.49 -1.02 8.74
C SER A 6 4.77 -0.95 10.10
N PHE A 7 5.52 -0.90 11.19
CA PHE A 7 4.98 -0.74 12.53
C PHE A 7 4.32 0.63 12.74
N LEU A 8 4.98 1.71 12.27
CA LEU A 8 4.39 3.04 12.27
C LEU A 8 3.12 3.12 11.43
N HIS A 9 3.05 2.39 10.30
CA HIS A 9 1.85 2.32 9.46
C HIS A 9 0.65 1.74 10.24
N LEU A 10 0.86 0.67 11.00
CA LEU A 10 -0.17 0.14 11.89
C LEU A 10 -0.64 1.19 12.90
N LEU A 11 0.29 1.91 13.53
CA LEU A 11 -0.05 2.90 14.55
C LEU A 11 -0.72 4.15 13.96
N VAL A 12 -0.21 4.67 12.83
CA VAL A 12 -0.77 5.86 12.17
C VAL A 12 -2.19 5.58 11.68
N ASP A 13 -2.43 4.46 10.98
CA ASP A 13 -3.77 4.10 10.54
C ASP A 13 -4.70 3.81 11.72
N GLY A 14 -4.18 3.19 12.78
CA GLY A 14 -4.93 2.93 14.00
C GLY A 14 -5.40 4.20 14.69
N ILE A 15 -4.50 5.19 14.83
CA ILE A 15 -4.85 6.46 15.49
C ILE A 15 -5.76 7.32 14.63
N CYS A 16 -5.59 7.30 13.30
CA CYS A 16 -6.49 7.96 12.37
C CYS A 16 -7.90 7.40 12.47
N ALA A 17 -8.05 6.07 12.45
CA ALA A 17 -9.35 5.43 12.61
C ALA A 17 -9.98 5.72 13.97
N PHE A 18 -9.17 5.63 15.05
CA PHE A 18 -9.66 5.94 16.38
C PHE A 18 -10.15 7.39 16.51
N ALA A 19 -9.40 8.37 15.98
CA ALA A 19 -9.79 9.78 16.00
C ALA A 19 -11.04 10.04 15.14
N MET A 20 -11.10 9.44 13.94
CA MET A 20 -12.27 9.61 13.07
C MET A 20 -13.52 9.03 13.71
N PHE A 21 -13.52 7.77 14.11
CA PHE A 21 -14.73 7.09 14.62
C PHE A 21 -15.08 7.43 16.08
N GLY A 22 -14.09 7.82 16.90
CA GLY A 22 -14.28 8.13 18.32
C GLY A 22 -14.54 9.61 18.62
N LYS A 23 -14.11 10.52 17.73
CA LYS A 23 -14.20 11.96 17.97
C LYS A 23 -14.93 12.70 16.86
N PHE A 24 -14.40 12.66 15.62
CA PHE A 24 -14.85 13.56 14.56
C PHE A 24 -16.24 13.18 14.02
N LEU A 25 -16.46 11.91 13.67
CA LEU A 25 -17.74 11.49 13.12
C LEU A 25 -18.90 11.61 14.09
N PRO A 26 -18.77 11.35 15.41
CA PRO A 26 -19.84 11.57 16.38
C PRO A 26 -20.18 13.05 16.62
N LEU A 27 -19.22 13.97 16.43
CA LEU A 27 -19.38 15.39 16.77
C LEU A 27 -19.62 16.30 15.57
N GLY A 28 -19.29 15.84 14.35
CA GLY A 28 -19.33 16.63 13.13
C GLY A 28 -20.37 16.19 12.11
N ASN A 29 -20.22 16.72 10.88
CA ASN A 29 -20.98 16.24 9.74
C ASN A 29 -20.34 14.96 9.21
N GLN A 30 -20.90 13.81 9.59
CA GLN A 30 -20.32 12.48 9.33
C GLN A 30 -19.92 12.27 7.87
N ALA A 31 -20.79 12.62 6.91
CA ALA A 31 -20.51 12.40 5.50
C ALA A 31 -19.39 13.31 4.98
N VAL A 32 -19.42 14.59 5.34
CA VAL A 32 -18.43 15.58 4.90
C VAL A 32 -17.08 15.32 5.53
N ASP A 33 -17.02 15.12 6.85
CA ASP A 33 -15.76 14.89 7.57
C ASP A 33 -15.07 13.60 7.12
N PHE A 34 -15.87 12.56 6.87
CA PHE A 34 -15.35 11.28 6.38
C PHE A 34 -14.83 11.40 4.95
N LEU A 35 -15.55 12.11 4.07
CA LEU A 35 -15.11 12.35 2.69
C LEU A 35 -13.86 13.20 2.65
N LEU A 36 -13.80 14.31 3.41
CA LEU A 36 -12.64 15.20 3.47
C LEU A 36 -11.41 14.47 4.00
N TYR A 37 -11.55 13.72 5.10
CA TYR A 37 -10.45 12.92 5.63
C TYR A 37 -9.92 11.95 4.57
N ASN A 38 -10.78 11.16 3.94
CA ASN A 38 -10.35 10.16 2.97
C ASN A 38 -9.79 10.78 1.68
N PHE A 39 -10.34 11.92 1.24
CA PHE A 39 -9.74 12.68 0.13
C PHE A 39 -8.32 13.11 0.48
N CYS A 40 -8.11 13.72 1.64
CA CYS A 40 -6.79 14.16 2.07
C CYS A 40 -5.85 12.97 2.30
N ALA A 41 -6.33 11.89 2.92
CA ALA A 41 -5.50 10.73 3.25
C ALA A 41 -5.06 9.91 2.03
N PHE A 42 -5.88 9.80 1.00
CA PHE A 42 -5.60 8.94 -0.16
C PHE A 42 -5.31 9.73 -1.43
N ALA A 43 -6.10 10.76 -1.77
CA ALA A 43 -5.95 11.47 -3.03
C ALA A 43 -4.72 12.40 -3.04
N LEU A 44 -4.41 13.06 -1.91
CA LEU A 44 -3.25 13.93 -1.82
C LEU A 44 -1.90 13.19 -1.83
N GLN A 45 -1.89 11.86 -1.68
CA GLN A 45 -0.65 11.09 -1.81
C GLN A 45 -0.04 11.22 -3.21
N MET A 46 -0.85 11.38 -4.25
CA MET A 46 -0.36 11.54 -5.62
C MET A 46 0.42 12.84 -5.82
N PRO A 47 -0.10 14.05 -5.52
CA PRO A 47 0.67 15.27 -5.63
C PRO A 47 1.84 15.33 -4.64
N PHE A 48 1.69 14.84 -3.41
CA PHE A 48 2.81 14.79 -2.45
C PHE A 48 3.92 13.87 -2.92
N GLY A 49 3.57 12.72 -3.51
CA GLY A 49 4.53 11.79 -4.11
C GLY A 49 5.29 12.42 -5.27
N ALA A 50 4.59 13.15 -6.17
CA ALA A 50 5.22 13.86 -7.26
C ALA A 50 6.18 14.96 -6.77
N ILE A 51 5.79 15.73 -5.74
CA ILE A 51 6.64 16.75 -5.11
C ILE A 51 7.89 16.10 -4.49
N LEU A 52 7.72 14.97 -3.81
CA LEU A 52 8.85 14.23 -3.22
C LEU A 52 9.82 13.75 -4.30
N ASP A 53 9.32 13.17 -5.39
CA ASP A 53 10.15 12.74 -6.53
C ASP A 53 10.93 13.92 -7.16
N LEU A 54 10.31 15.11 -7.25
CA LEU A 54 10.99 16.30 -7.74
C LEU A 54 12.09 16.78 -6.79
N ALA A 55 11.83 16.72 -5.48
CA ALA A 55 12.83 17.10 -4.48
C ALA A 55 14.03 16.14 -4.49
N GLU A 56 13.78 14.83 -4.65
CA GLU A 56 14.85 13.83 -4.73
C GLU A 56 15.70 13.96 -6.00
N LYS A 57 15.12 14.38 -7.13
CA LYS A 57 15.87 14.61 -8.38
C LYS A 57 16.95 15.71 -8.26
N GLN A 58 16.82 16.62 -7.31
CA GLN A 58 17.81 17.66 -7.06
C GLN A 58 19.02 17.16 -6.27
N GLU A 59 18.91 15.97 -5.66
CA GLU A 59 19.99 15.35 -4.89
C GLU A 59 20.94 14.56 -5.81
N LYS A 60 22.23 14.53 -5.46
CA LYS A 60 23.26 13.80 -6.22
C LYS A 60 23.05 12.28 -6.23
N CYS A 61 22.40 11.74 -5.20
CA CYS A 61 22.12 10.33 -5.02
C CYS A 61 20.68 10.12 -4.52
N PRO A 62 19.67 10.11 -5.40
CA PRO A 62 18.25 10.09 -5.03
C PRO A 62 17.85 8.94 -4.10
N HIS A 63 18.39 7.73 -4.30
CA HIS A 63 18.03 6.54 -3.51
C HIS A 63 18.67 6.47 -2.11
N THR A 64 19.52 7.42 -1.75
CA THR A 64 20.15 7.53 -0.42
C THR A 64 19.74 8.79 0.32
N THR A 65 18.75 9.52 -0.20
CA THR A 65 18.30 10.78 0.39
C THR A 65 17.59 10.55 1.73
N LYS A 66 17.66 11.55 2.58
CA LYS A 66 16.91 11.60 3.85
C LYS A 66 15.50 12.16 3.66
N ILE A 67 15.16 12.63 2.45
CA ILE A 67 13.91 13.34 2.17
C ILE A 67 12.68 12.49 2.51
N PRO A 68 12.53 11.22 2.06
CA PRO A 68 11.38 10.40 2.39
C PRO A 68 11.19 10.21 3.90
N TYR A 69 12.29 10.10 4.62
CA TYR A 69 12.27 9.99 6.07
C TYR A 69 11.71 11.26 6.73
N PHE A 70 12.17 12.44 6.34
CA PHE A 70 11.66 13.70 6.88
C PHE A 70 10.19 13.90 6.52
N VAL A 71 9.77 13.53 5.31
CA VAL A 71 8.36 13.56 4.90
C VAL A 71 7.53 12.60 5.77
N ALA A 72 8.00 11.40 6.04
CA ALA A 72 7.31 10.44 6.92
C ALA A 72 7.17 10.98 8.36
N ILE A 73 8.23 11.56 8.93
CA ILE A 73 8.19 12.16 10.28
C ILE A 73 7.24 13.36 10.32
N SER A 74 7.30 14.24 9.33
CA SER A 74 6.35 15.34 9.21
C SER A 74 4.91 14.81 9.15
N GLY A 75 4.68 13.74 8.38
CA GLY A 75 3.38 13.06 8.32
C GLY A 75 2.90 12.57 9.68
N VAL A 76 3.78 11.95 10.46
CA VAL A 76 3.46 11.54 11.84
C VAL A 76 3.07 12.75 12.69
N LEU A 77 3.86 13.83 12.67
CA LEU A 77 3.58 15.04 13.48
C LEU A 77 2.25 15.69 13.07
N PHE A 78 1.97 15.79 11.77
CA PHE A 78 0.67 16.28 11.28
C PHE A 78 -0.47 15.35 11.66
N THR A 79 -0.27 14.03 11.67
CA THR A 79 -1.28 13.08 12.16
C THR A 79 -1.59 13.32 13.63
N LEU A 80 -0.57 13.46 14.49
CA LEU A 80 -0.75 13.75 15.91
C LEU A 80 -1.49 15.08 16.12
N LEU A 81 -1.08 16.14 15.41
CA LEU A 81 -1.78 17.43 15.43
C LEU A 81 -3.23 17.28 14.96
N GLY A 82 -3.45 16.50 13.89
CA GLY A 82 -4.76 16.22 13.32
C GLY A 82 -5.73 15.57 14.30
N THR A 83 -5.27 14.70 15.21
CA THR A 83 -6.13 14.05 16.21
C THR A 83 -6.83 15.05 17.15
N ILE A 84 -6.22 16.20 17.38
CA ILE A 84 -6.75 17.23 18.29
C ILE A 84 -7.39 18.41 17.55
N THR A 85 -7.10 18.58 16.26
CA THR A 85 -7.58 19.74 15.48
C THR A 85 -8.73 19.39 14.53
N HIS A 86 -8.45 18.85 13.34
CA HIS A 86 -9.41 18.70 12.25
C HIS A 86 -9.15 17.48 11.38
N PRO A 87 -10.19 16.79 10.82
CA PRO A 87 -10.05 15.65 9.92
C PRO A 87 -9.15 15.91 8.70
N VAL A 88 -9.16 17.11 8.15
CA VAL A 88 -8.29 17.49 7.02
C VAL A 88 -6.81 17.43 7.40
N VAL A 89 -6.43 17.98 8.57
CA VAL A 89 -5.04 17.93 9.07
C VAL A 89 -4.61 16.49 9.34
N LEU A 90 -5.53 15.70 9.91
CA LEU A 90 -5.33 14.25 10.14
C LEU A 90 -5.06 13.52 8.82
N GLY A 91 -5.88 13.78 7.79
CA GLY A 91 -5.73 13.17 6.46
C GLY A 91 -4.44 13.60 5.74
N ILE A 92 -4.05 14.87 5.84
CA ILE A 92 -2.76 15.36 5.30
C ILE A 92 -1.59 14.65 5.98
N GLY A 93 -1.63 14.52 7.32
CA GLY A 93 -0.61 13.79 8.07
C GLY A 93 -0.51 12.33 7.63
N ASN A 94 -1.64 11.66 7.51
CA ASN A 94 -1.71 10.28 7.01
C ASN A 94 -1.09 10.17 5.61
N ALA A 95 -1.43 11.08 4.68
CA ALA A 95 -0.90 11.08 3.32
C ALA A 95 0.62 11.28 3.28
N LEU A 96 1.16 12.25 4.02
CA LEU A 96 2.60 12.52 4.09
C LEU A 96 3.35 11.31 4.68
N PHE A 97 2.82 10.69 5.74
CA PHE A 97 3.42 9.48 6.32
C PHE A 97 3.47 8.34 5.29
N HIS A 98 2.37 8.08 4.59
CA HIS A 98 2.30 7.00 3.59
C HIS A 98 3.26 7.23 2.43
N VAL A 99 3.35 8.45 1.91
CA VAL A 99 4.28 8.80 0.82
C VAL A 99 5.71 8.65 1.29
N GLY A 100 6.08 9.26 2.42
CA GLY A 100 7.46 9.20 2.92
C GLY A 100 7.87 7.78 3.33
N GLY A 101 7.04 7.06 4.08
CA GLY A 101 7.29 5.67 4.49
C GLY A 101 7.27 4.69 3.31
N GLY A 102 6.36 4.90 2.36
CA GLY A 102 6.26 4.12 1.13
C GLY A 102 7.50 4.27 0.26
N VAL A 103 7.91 5.50 -0.06
CA VAL A 103 9.13 5.75 -0.86
C VAL A 103 10.38 5.27 -0.12
N GLY A 104 10.49 5.53 1.17
CA GLY A 104 11.62 5.00 1.97
C GLY A 104 11.69 3.46 1.95
N THR A 105 10.53 2.79 1.94
CA THR A 105 10.47 1.32 1.78
C THR A 105 10.86 0.88 0.37
N ILE A 106 10.43 1.62 -0.67
CA ILE A 106 10.80 1.35 -2.07
C ILE A 106 12.31 1.43 -2.22
N HIS A 107 12.96 2.44 -1.67
CA HIS A 107 14.42 2.59 -1.71
C HIS A 107 15.14 1.44 -1.00
N GLU A 108 14.64 1.00 0.17
CA GLU A 108 15.22 -0.12 0.89
C GLU A 108 14.98 -1.46 0.15
N ASP A 109 13.80 -1.67 -0.41
CA ASP A 109 13.47 -2.85 -1.23
C ASP A 109 14.41 -2.94 -2.44
N TYR A 110 14.69 -1.79 -3.07
CA TYR A 110 15.61 -1.69 -4.19
C TYR A 110 17.03 -2.01 -3.77
N THR A 111 17.57 -1.35 -2.74
CA THR A 111 18.94 -1.54 -2.27
C THR A 111 19.23 -2.95 -1.77
N LYS A 112 18.22 -3.62 -1.20
CA LYS A 112 18.32 -5.00 -0.70
C LYS A 112 17.93 -6.05 -1.74
N HIS A 113 17.59 -5.65 -2.96
CA HIS A 113 17.15 -6.55 -4.04
C HIS A 113 15.96 -7.46 -3.61
N TRP A 114 15.03 -6.92 -2.84
CA TRP A 114 13.90 -7.68 -2.28
C TRP A 114 12.74 -7.92 -3.26
N GLN A 115 12.75 -7.24 -4.41
CA GLN A 115 11.83 -7.48 -5.52
C GLN A 115 10.33 -7.37 -5.12
N GLY A 116 9.99 -6.40 -4.27
CA GLY A 116 8.63 -6.15 -3.81
C GLY A 116 8.28 -6.77 -2.47
N LYS A 117 9.17 -7.54 -1.82
CA LYS A 117 8.90 -8.10 -0.48
C LYS A 117 8.72 -7.01 0.57
N GLY A 118 9.57 -5.96 0.52
CA GLY A 118 9.46 -4.81 1.42
C GLY A 118 8.13 -4.09 1.27
N LEU A 119 7.63 -3.97 0.05
CA LEU A 119 6.32 -3.37 -0.22
C LEU A 119 5.20 -4.17 0.44
N GLY A 120 5.22 -5.51 0.32
CA GLY A 120 4.27 -6.39 1.01
C GLY A 120 4.30 -6.22 2.52
N ILE A 121 5.49 -6.11 3.11
CA ILE A 121 5.69 -5.88 4.55
C ILE A 121 5.13 -4.51 4.96
N PHE A 122 5.40 -3.45 4.19
CA PHE A 122 4.97 -2.08 4.52
C PHE A 122 3.45 -1.91 4.45
N VAL A 123 2.80 -2.39 3.37
CA VAL A 123 1.37 -2.13 3.13
C VAL A 123 0.43 -3.03 3.94
N ALA A 124 0.95 -4.07 4.57
CA ALA A 124 0.12 -5.06 5.24
C ALA A 124 -0.47 -4.58 6.58
N PRO A 125 0.31 -4.04 7.54
CA PRO A 125 -0.18 -3.77 8.90
C PRO A 125 -1.20 -2.65 9.02
N GLY A 126 -1.24 -1.71 8.07
CA GLY A 126 -2.21 -0.61 8.08
C GLY A 126 -3.66 -1.09 8.18
N ALA A 127 -4.01 -2.20 7.48
CA ALA A 127 -5.35 -2.77 7.59
C ALA A 127 -5.70 -3.25 9.01
N LEU A 128 -4.72 -3.79 9.73
CA LEU A 128 -4.90 -4.18 11.13
C LEU A 128 -5.04 -2.94 12.03
N GLY A 129 -4.20 -1.92 11.81
CA GLY A 129 -4.30 -0.64 12.53
C GLY A 129 -5.68 -0.01 12.37
N LEU A 130 -6.16 0.10 11.13
CA LEU A 130 -7.49 0.63 10.82
C LEU A 130 -8.61 -0.14 11.56
N TYR A 131 -8.54 -1.46 11.57
CA TYR A 131 -9.52 -2.30 12.26
C TYR A 131 -9.47 -2.10 13.77
N LEU A 132 -8.28 -2.16 14.37
CA LEU A 132 -8.12 -2.02 15.82
C LEU A 132 -8.52 -0.62 16.30
N GLY A 133 -8.14 0.43 15.59
CA GLY A 133 -8.55 1.80 15.89
C GLY A 133 -10.04 2.00 15.82
N THR A 134 -10.70 1.48 14.78
CA THR A 134 -12.16 1.51 14.64
C THR A 134 -12.85 0.73 15.75
N LEU A 135 -12.34 -0.45 16.09
CA LEU A 135 -12.89 -1.30 17.17
C LEU A 135 -12.76 -0.60 18.52
N ALA A 136 -11.60 -0.01 18.81
CA ALA A 136 -11.36 0.73 20.03
C ALA A 136 -12.32 1.92 20.18
N ALA A 137 -12.52 2.70 19.11
CA ALA A 137 -13.45 3.81 19.09
C ALA A 137 -14.91 3.37 19.36
N LYS A 138 -15.36 2.31 18.67
CA LYS A 138 -16.74 1.79 18.80
C LYS A 138 -17.03 1.18 20.17
N ASN A 139 -16.03 0.63 20.84
CA ASN A 139 -16.17 0.09 22.20
C ASN A 139 -15.99 1.13 23.30
N GLY A 140 -15.93 2.43 22.95
CA GLY A 140 -15.86 3.52 23.92
C GLY A 140 -14.56 3.54 24.73
N ILE A 141 -13.44 3.03 24.16
CA ILE A 141 -12.15 3.13 24.83
C ILE A 141 -11.82 4.60 25.03
N ALA A 142 -11.47 4.95 26.26
CA ALA A 142 -11.27 6.33 26.68
C ALA A 142 -10.20 7.04 25.83
N GLN A 143 -10.44 8.32 25.53
CA GLN A 143 -9.54 9.12 24.67
C GLN A 143 -8.12 9.27 25.24
N TYR A 144 -7.87 9.03 26.53
CA TYR A 144 -6.51 9.08 27.07
C TYR A 144 -5.57 8.04 26.44
N TRP A 145 -6.09 6.92 25.90
CA TRP A 145 -5.31 5.96 25.13
C TRP A 145 -4.72 6.55 23.84
N LEU A 146 -5.36 7.59 23.29
CA LEU A 146 -4.75 8.37 22.20
C LEU A 146 -3.39 8.93 22.60
N TRP A 147 -3.26 9.45 23.83
CA TRP A 147 -2.00 9.99 24.33
C TRP A 147 -0.94 8.91 24.49
N VAL A 148 -1.32 7.72 24.97
CA VAL A 148 -0.41 6.58 25.09
C VAL A 148 0.11 6.16 23.72
N VAL A 149 -0.76 5.99 22.72
CA VAL A 149 -0.37 5.64 21.36
C VAL A 149 0.49 6.75 20.73
N ASN A 150 0.16 8.01 20.95
CA ASN A 150 0.96 9.16 20.51
C ASN A 150 2.39 9.13 21.08
N ILE A 151 2.54 8.84 22.37
CA ILE A 151 3.86 8.69 23.00
C ILE A 151 4.65 7.54 22.38
N ILE A 152 4.01 6.40 22.15
CA ILE A 152 4.64 5.24 21.48
C ILE A 152 5.11 5.63 20.08
N ILE A 153 4.28 6.33 19.30
CA ILE A 153 4.63 6.82 17.98
C ILE A 153 5.84 7.75 18.02
N LEU A 154 5.86 8.71 18.96
CA LEU A 154 7.00 9.63 19.14
C LEU A 154 8.29 8.87 19.51
N LEU A 155 8.21 7.89 20.40
CA LEU A 155 9.35 7.03 20.75
C LEU A 155 9.86 6.26 19.53
N CYS A 156 8.96 5.69 18.71
CA CYS A 156 9.33 5.03 17.47
C CYS A 156 10.02 5.98 16.49
N CYS A 157 9.55 7.23 16.39
CA CYS A 157 10.20 8.26 15.57
C CYS A 157 11.62 8.59 16.08
N VAL A 158 11.82 8.70 17.40
CA VAL A 158 13.16 8.91 17.98
C VAL A 158 14.08 7.73 17.69
N ILE A 159 13.61 6.50 17.84
CA ILE A 159 14.37 5.30 17.49
C ILE A 159 14.72 5.31 15.99
N ALA A 160 13.76 5.67 15.13
CA ALA A 160 13.97 5.81 13.70
C ALA A 160 15.08 6.81 13.36
N THR A 161 15.10 7.98 14.03
CA THR A 161 16.16 9.00 13.83
C THR A 161 17.53 8.46 14.20
N ARG A 162 17.65 7.73 15.31
CA ARG A 162 18.92 7.12 15.75
C ARG A 162 19.43 6.06 14.77
N ILE A 163 18.54 5.18 14.32
CA ILE A 163 18.89 4.14 13.33
C ILE A 163 19.36 4.79 12.02
N LEU A 164 18.64 5.82 11.54
CA LEU A 164 18.99 6.53 10.33
C LEU A 164 20.35 7.22 10.44
N GLN A 165 20.60 7.94 11.56
CA GLN A 165 21.91 8.57 11.81
C GLN A 165 23.04 7.55 11.79
N SER A 166 22.87 6.39 12.44
CA SER A 166 23.88 5.34 12.44
C SER A 166 24.14 4.77 11.05
N PHE A 167 23.12 4.63 10.23
CA PHE A 167 23.20 4.16 8.86
C PHE A 167 23.99 5.13 7.97
N PHE A 168 23.67 6.44 8.02
CA PHE A 168 24.40 7.45 7.24
C PHE A 168 25.85 7.63 7.68
N ASN A 169 26.12 7.53 8.97
CA ASN A 169 27.49 7.59 9.47
C ASN A 169 28.35 6.41 8.95
N ARG A 170 27.75 5.21 8.79
CA ARG A 170 28.42 4.05 8.18
C ARG A 170 28.65 4.21 6.68
N GLN A 171 27.71 4.79 5.94
CA GLN A 171 27.87 5.05 4.51
C GLN A 171 28.96 6.08 4.22
N ASN A 172 29.02 7.15 5.00
CA ASN A 172 30.09 8.16 4.87
C ASN A 172 31.50 7.59 5.17
N ALA A 173 31.59 6.55 6.00
CA ALA A 173 32.83 5.85 6.29
C ALA A 173 33.26 4.87 5.18
N SER A 174 32.34 4.46 4.30
CA SER A 174 32.58 3.49 3.21
C SER A 174 32.53 4.10 1.81
N SER A 175 32.75 5.41 1.67
CA SER A 175 32.58 6.20 0.45
C SER A 175 33.53 5.89 -0.74
N ASN A 176 34.15 4.72 -0.78
CA ASN A 176 34.94 4.24 -1.92
C ASN A 176 34.23 3.15 -2.77
N ILE A 177 32.92 2.98 -2.64
CA ILE A 177 32.18 2.00 -3.44
C ILE A 177 31.66 2.69 -4.70
N ASN A 178 32.10 2.21 -5.86
CA ASN A 178 31.70 2.62 -7.20
C ASN A 178 30.21 2.94 -7.33
N GLN A 179 29.90 4.21 -7.65
CA GLN A 179 28.54 4.77 -7.77
C GLN A 179 27.77 4.28 -9.03
N ASN A 180 28.23 3.25 -9.73
CA ASN A 180 27.69 2.85 -11.04
C ASN A 180 26.81 1.60 -11.02
N LEU A 181 26.12 1.28 -9.92
CA LEU A 181 25.37 0.02 -9.85
C LEU A 181 23.90 0.19 -9.53
N TYR A 182 23.14 0.77 -10.44
CA TYR A 182 21.71 0.44 -10.52
C TYR A 182 21.41 -0.01 -11.95
N PRO A 183 21.30 -1.35 -12.19
CA PRO A 183 20.68 -1.79 -13.42
C PRO A 183 19.26 -1.19 -13.41
N PRO A 184 18.85 -0.47 -14.46
CA PRO A 184 17.45 -0.07 -14.56
C PRO A 184 16.64 -1.34 -14.39
N TYR A 185 15.60 -1.30 -13.57
CA TYR A 185 14.54 -2.31 -13.61
C TYR A 185 14.27 -2.52 -15.10
N SER A 186 14.44 -3.75 -15.59
CA SER A 186 14.37 -4.03 -17.02
C SER A 186 13.00 -3.55 -17.50
N THR A 187 13.01 -2.36 -18.08
CA THR A 187 11.82 -1.74 -18.64
C THR A 187 11.30 -2.68 -19.70
N CYS A 188 10.07 -3.14 -19.56
CA CYS A 188 9.37 -3.82 -20.63
C CYS A 188 9.26 -2.86 -21.81
N LYS A 189 10.22 -2.92 -22.75
CA LYS A 189 10.41 -1.96 -23.84
C LYS A 189 9.20 -1.85 -24.80
N ASN A 190 8.21 -2.73 -24.70
CA ASN A 190 7.16 -2.87 -25.71
C ASN A 190 5.73 -2.60 -25.25
N THR A 191 5.50 -2.20 -23.99
CA THR A 191 4.15 -1.82 -23.56
C THR A 191 4.15 -0.32 -23.30
N PRO A 192 3.16 0.45 -23.82
CA PRO A 192 3.03 1.85 -23.45
C PRO A 192 2.92 1.96 -21.95
N ALA A 193 3.84 2.68 -21.29
CA ALA A 193 3.90 2.86 -19.84
C ALA A 193 2.55 3.30 -19.26
N PHE A 194 1.83 4.14 -20.02
CA PHE A 194 0.51 4.63 -19.66
C PHE A 194 -0.54 3.51 -19.57
N CYS A 195 -0.55 2.55 -20.50
CA CYS A 195 -1.51 1.44 -20.46
C CYS A 195 -1.32 0.56 -19.24
N LEU A 196 -0.07 0.29 -18.85
CA LEU A 196 0.20 -0.48 -17.63
C LEU A 196 -0.24 0.29 -16.37
N ALA A 197 0.06 1.58 -16.31
CA ALA A 197 -0.37 2.43 -15.19
C ALA A 197 -1.90 2.41 -15.05
N LEU A 198 -2.63 2.55 -16.15
CA LEU A 198 -4.08 2.49 -16.15
C LEU A 198 -4.61 1.11 -15.74
N CYS A 199 -4.02 0.01 -16.21
CA CYS A 199 -4.39 -1.33 -15.77
C CYS A 199 -4.17 -1.52 -14.26
N CYS A 200 -3.02 -1.09 -13.73
CA CYS A 200 -2.74 -1.14 -12.29
C CYS A 200 -3.74 -0.29 -11.49
N LEU A 201 -4.04 0.93 -11.96
CA LEU A 201 -5.04 1.80 -11.36
C LEU A 201 -6.42 1.14 -11.31
N LEU A 202 -6.89 0.57 -12.41
CA LEU A 202 -8.19 -0.11 -12.48
C LEU A 202 -8.26 -1.32 -11.54
N VAL A 203 -7.19 -2.11 -11.44
CA VAL A 203 -7.11 -3.21 -10.46
C VAL A 203 -7.23 -2.71 -9.03
N VAL A 204 -6.60 -1.57 -8.72
CA VAL A 204 -6.69 -0.95 -7.38
C VAL A 204 -8.09 -0.41 -7.12
N ILE A 205 -8.72 0.24 -8.10
CA ILE A 205 -10.12 0.71 -8.01
C ILE A 205 -11.06 -0.47 -7.74
N LEU A 206 -10.96 -1.55 -8.53
CA LEU A 206 -11.77 -2.76 -8.34
C LEU A 206 -11.57 -3.36 -6.95
N ARG A 207 -10.31 -3.49 -6.49
CA ARG A 207 -10.02 -4.02 -5.16
C ARG A 207 -10.63 -3.16 -4.05
N SER A 208 -10.53 -1.85 -4.19
CA SER A 208 -11.07 -0.90 -3.22
C SER A 208 -12.60 -0.97 -3.17
N TYR A 209 -13.25 -0.96 -4.34
CA TYR A 209 -14.69 -1.08 -4.46
C TYR A 209 -15.21 -2.41 -3.86
N ILE A 210 -14.58 -3.54 -4.20
CA ILE A 210 -14.93 -4.85 -3.65
C ILE A 210 -14.76 -4.88 -2.13
N GLY A 211 -13.68 -4.31 -1.62
CA GLY A 211 -13.42 -4.23 -0.17
C GLY A 211 -14.49 -3.47 0.60
N MET A 212 -15.16 -2.50 -0.04
CA MET A 212 -16.23 -1.70 0.58
C MET A 212 -17.63 -2.30 0.38
N THR A 213 -17.85 -3.02 -0.71
CA THR A 213 -19.21 -3.46 -1.10
C THR A 213 -19.50 -4.92 -0.72
N VAL A 214 -18.47 -5.78 -0.63
CA VAL A 214 -18.68 -7.18 -0.27
C VAL A 214 -18.88 -7.34 1.23
N VAL A 215 -20.08 -7.72 1.59
CA VAL A 215 -20.45 -8.06 2.97
C VAL A 215 -20.54 -9.57 3.11
N PHE A 216 -19.85 -10.11 4.10
CA PHE A 216 -19.84 -11.55 4.40
C PHE A 216 -20.81 -11.84 5.53
N SER A 217 -21.76 -12.78 5.34
CA SER A 217 -22.77 -13.17 6.32
C SER A 217 -22.19 -13.75 7.61
N TRP A 218 -21.01 -14.39 7.53
CA TRP A 218 -20.31 -14.96 8.68
C TRP A 218 -19.51 -13.94 9.51
N LYS A 219 -19.36 -12.71 9.04
CA LYS A 219 -18.60 -11.64 9.74
C LYS A 219 -19.50 -10.93 10.77
N THR A 220 -19.93 -11.64 11.78
CA THR A 220 -20.87 -11.15 12.81
C THR A 220 -20.24 -10.87 14.17
N SER A 221 -19.03 -11.36 14.42
CA SER A 221 -18.34 -11.20 15.70
C SER A 221 -17.00 -10.48 15.54
N ILE A 222 -16.45 -9.96 16.65
CA ILE A 222 -15.10 -9.38 16.70
C ILE A 222 -14.06 -10.39 16.22
N PHE A 223 -14.20 -11.66 16.62
CA PHE A 223 -13.28 -12.72 16.23
C PHE A 223 -13.29 -12.96 14.71
N SER A 224 -14.47 -13.11 14.10
CA SER A 224 -14.58 -13.30 12.64
C SER A 224 -14.11 -12.06 11.87
N GLY A 225 -14.33 -10.85 12.41
CA GLY A 225 -13.78 -9.62 11.89
C GLY A 225 -12.25 -9.58 11.93
N LEU A 226 -11.65 -10.00 13.05
CA LEU A 226 -10.19 -10.08 13.19
C LEU A 226 -9.59 -11.11 12.21
N LEU A 227 -10.20 -12.28 12.05
CA LEU A 227 -9.75 -13.28 11.08
C LEU A 227 -9.80 -12.75 9.64
N ALA A 228 -10.86 -12.02 9.28
CA ALA A 228 -10.96 -11.37 7.98
C ALA A 228 -9.83 -10.37 7.75
N VAL A 229 -9.51 -9.55 8.74
CA VAL A 229 -8.44 -8.54 8.63
C VAL A 229 -7.05 -9.19 8.62
N LEU A 230 -6.81 -10.20 9.45
CA LEU A 230 -5.56 -10.96 9.42
C LEU A 230 -5.34 -11.63 8.07
N SER A 231 -6.40 -12.15 7.45
CA SER A 231 -6.37 -12.69 6.10
C SER A 231 -5.93 -11.64 5.05
N ILE A 232 -6.45 -10.40 5.14
CA ILE A 232 -6.03 -9.27 4.29
C ILE A 232 -4.55 -8.95 4.51
N VAL A 233 -4.10 -8.84 5.76
CA VAL A 233 -2.72 -8.56 6.13
C VAL A 233 -1.77 -9.61 5.57
N LEU A 234 -2.06 -10.88 5.84
CA LEU A 234 -1.25 -12.00 5.37
C LEU A 234 -1.26 -12.10 3.83
N GLY A 235 -2.39 -11.82 3.18
CA GLY A 235 -2.51 -11.76 1.72
C GLY A 235 -1.59 -10.69 1.11
N LYS A 236 -1.60 -9.47 1.67
CA LYS A 236 -0.70 -8.41 1.24
C LYS A 236 0.77 -8.80 1.41
N MET A 237 1.15 -9.39 2.54
CA MET A 237 2.53 -9.88 2.74
C MET A 237 2.88 -10.98 1.73
N ALA A 238 2.03 -12.01 1.62
CA ALA A 238 2.24 -13.13 0.72
C ALA A 238 2.38 -12.70 -0.74
N GLY A 239 1.60 -11.68 -1.18
CA GLY A 239 1.68 -11.13 -2.53
C GLY A 239 3.07 -10.66 -2.90
N GLY A 240 3.75 -9.91 -2.02
CA GLY A 240 5.14 -9.48 -2.23
C GLY A 240 6.14 -10.65 -2.27
N PHE A 241 6.03 -11.58 -1.32
CA PHE A 241 6.94 -12.73 -1.24
C PHE A 241 6.76 -13.73 -2.38
N LEU A 242 5.53 -14.06 -2.74
CA LEU A 242 5.25 -15.02 -3.81
C LEU A 242 5.56 -14.43 -5.19
N ALA A 243 5.30 -13.14 -5.41
CA ALA A 243 5.67 -12.45 -6.64
C ALA A 243 7.19 -12.42 -6.83
N ALA A 244 7.96 -12.18 -5.77
CA ALA A 244 9.42 -12.22 -5.81
C ALA A 244 9.98 -13.63 -6.07
N ARG A 245 9.32 -14.68 -5.56
CA ARG A 245 9.79 -16.08 -5.69
C ARG A 245 9.37 -16.73 -7.01
N TYR A 246 8.11 -16.57 -7.41
CA TYR A 246 7.52 -17.30 -8.54
C TYR A 246 7.28 -16.41 -9.77
N GLY A 247 7.54 -15.12 -9.62
CA GLY A 247 7.29 -14.09 -10.63
C GLY A 247 5.89 -13.50 -10.54
N ILE A 248 5.79 -12.24 -10.93
CA ILE A 248 4.56 -11.42 -10.84
C ILE A 248 3.40 -12.10 -11.58
N PHE A 249 3.64 -12.56 -12.81
CA PHE A 249 2.61 -13.12 -13.67
C PHE A 249 1.97 -14.38 -13.09
N LYS A 250 2.79 -15.38 -12.70
CA LYS A 250 2.27 -16.63 -12.13
C LYS A 250 1.50 -16.37 -10.83
N SER A 251 2.08 -15.53 -9.96
CA SER A 251 1.46 -15.18 -8.68
C SER A 251 0.13 -14.48 -8.88
N SER A 252 0.02 -13.53 -9.82
CA SER A 252 -1.22 -12.81 -10.10
C SER A 252 -2.30 -13.72 -10.66
N ILE A 253 -1.99 -14.55 -11.67
CA ILE A 253 -2.98 -15.44 -12.30
C ILE A 253 -3.50 -16.44 -11.26
N VAL A 254 -2.61 -17.16 -10.60
CA VAL A 254 -3.02 -18.21 -9.67
C VAL A 254 -3.83 -17.61 -8.52
N SER A 255 -3.37 -16.49 -7.91
CA SER A 255 -4.10 -15.87 -6.80
C SER A 255 -5.48 -15.36 -7.24
N LEU A 256 -5.62 -14.77 -8.43
CA LEU A 256 -6.87 -14.19 -8.88
C LEU A 256 -7.88 -15.23 -9.38
N ILE A 257 -7.43 -16.33 -10.01
CA ILE A 257 -8.32 -17.45 -10.33
C ILE A 257 -8.87 -18.08 -9.05
N LEU A 258 -7.98 -18.38 -8.10
CA LEU A 258 -8.39 -18.96 -6.82
C LEU A 258 -9.26 -17.98 -6.01
N ALA A 259 -8.99 -16.66 -6.08
CA ALA A 259 -9.83 -15.65 -5.46
C ALA A 259 -11.23 -15.61 -6.06
N ALA A 260 -11.37 -15.71 -7.40
CA ALA A 260 -12.68 -15.74 -8.07
C ALA A 260 -13.51 -16.95 -7.59
N ILE A 261 -12.92 -18.14 -7.55
CA ILE A 261 -13.56 -19.35 -7.04
C ILE A 261 -13.95 -19.19 -5.56
N ALA A 262 -13.02 -18.67 -4.76
CA ALA A 262 -13.25 -18.47 -3.33
C ALA A 262 -14.35 -17.43 -3.07
N TYR A 263 -14.43 -16.34 -3.83
CA TYR A 263 -15.53 -15.37 -3.73
C TYR A 263 -16.88 -16.00 -4.08
N PHE A 264 -16.95 -16.82 -5.11
CA PHE A 264 -18.18 -17.51 -5.49
C PHE A 264 -18.73 -18.38 -4.35
N CYS A 265 -17.84 -19.04 -3.59
CA CYS A 265 -18.19 -19.88 -2.44
C CYS A 265 -18.14 -19.13 -1.10
N SER A 266 -18.01 -17.80 -1.06
CA SER A 266 -17.68 -17.02 0.14
C SER A 266 -18.80 -16.86 1.16
N SER A 267 -19.97 -17.48 0.93
CA SER A 267 -21.00 -17.67 1.96
C SER A 267 -20.48 -18.49 3.15
N ALA A 268 -19.58 -19.46 2.90
CA ALA A 268 -18.90 -20.17 3.95
C ALA A 268 -17.60 -19.44 4.36
N MET A 269 -17.39 -19.30 5.67
CA MET A 269 -16.28 -18.56 6.27
C MET A 269 -14.89 -18.93 5.72
N PRO A 270 -14.49 -20.22 5.56
CA PRO A 270 -13.16 -20.57 5.04
C PRO A 270 -12.91 -20.00 3.63
N PHE A 271 -13.91 -20.05 2.76
CA PHE A 271 -13.80 -19.51 1.40
C PHE A 271 -13.76 -17.98 1.40
N GLY A 272 -14.54 -17.31 2.26
CA GLY A 272 -14.47 -15.88 2.44
C GLY A 272 -13.10 -15.39 2.93
N ILE A 273 -12.49 -16.11 3.88
CA ILE A 273 -11.13 -15.87 4.36
C ILE A 273 -10.11 -16.08 3.23
N ALA A 274 -10.22 -17.17 2.47
CA ALA A 274 -9.36 -17.45 1.33
C ALA A 274 -9.50 -16.38 0.23
N ALA A 275 -10.71 -15.92 -0.06
CA ALA A 275 -10.98 -14.86 -1.04
C ALA A 275 -10.28 -13.56 -0.64
N LEU A 276 -10.42 -13.12 0.61
CA LEU A 276 -9.76 -11.93 1.14
C LEU A 276 -8.23 -12.05 1.08
N PHE A 277 -7.67 -13.20 1.46
CA PHE A 277 -6.24 -13.46 1.38
C PHE A 277 -5.72 -13.35 -0.06
N LEU A 278 -6.30 -14.12 -0.97
CA LEU A 278 -5.84 -14.27 -2.35
C LEU A 278 -5.98 -12.95 -3.14
N PHE A 279 -7.11 -12.27 -2.99
CA PHE A 279 -7.36 -11.02 -3.70
C PHE A 279 -6.45 -9.88 -3.25
N ASN A 280 -6.13 -9.81 -1.95
CA ASN A 280 -5.25 -8.78 -1.41
C ASN A 280 -3.77 -8.97 -1.77
N MET A 281 -3.37 -10.13 -2.30
CA MET A 281 -2.03 -10.33 -2.87
C MET A 281 -1.74 -9.36 -4.02
N THR A 282 -2.75 -8.85 -4.71
CA THR A 282 -2.60 -7.91 -5.82
C THR A 282 -2.03 -6.55 -5.39
N MET A 283 -2.13 -6.16 -4.11
CA MET A 283 -1.71 -4.83 -3.65
C MET A 283 -0.20 -4.59 -3.82
N PRO A 284 0.71 -5.37 -3.24
CA PRO A 284 2.14 -5.18 -3.46
C PRO A 284 2.54 -5.47 -4.91
N ILE A 285 1.83 -6.36 -5.61
CA ILE A 285 2.09 -6.70 -7.00
C ILE A 285 1.86 -5.49 -7.91
N THR A 286 0.71 -4.81 -7.81
CA THR A 286 0.42 -3.62 -8.61
C THR A 286 1.37 -2.48 -8.30
N LEU A 287 1.73 -2.29 -7.03
CA LEU A 287 2.69 -1.27 -6.63
C LEU A 287 4.09 -1.56 -7.19
N TYR A 288 4.55 -2.80 -7.09
CA TYR A 288 5.84 -3.20 -7.65
C TYR A 288 5.89 -3.03 -9.17
N LEU A 289 4.81 -3.40 -9.88
CA LEU A 289 4.67 -3.18 -11.32
C LEU A 289 4.77 -1.70 -11.70
N MET A 290 4.10 -0.82 -10.96
CA MET A 290 4.17 0.63 -11.19
C MET A 290 5.59 1.16 -11.02
N ILE A 291 6.27 0.77 -9.95
CA ILE A 291 7.65 1.22 -9.66
C ILE A 291 8.62 0.71 -10.73
N CYS A 292 8.47 -0.55 -11.17
CA CYS A 292 9.29 -1.08 -12.27
C CYS A 292 9.10 -0.32 -13.58
N ASN A 293 7.88 0.20 -13.82
CA ASN A 293 7.55 0.93 -15.03
C ASN A 293 7.93 2.42 -14.96
N PHE A 294 7.91 3.00 -13.75
CA PHE A 294 8.27 4.39 -13.47
C PHE A 294 9.34 4.48 -12.38
N PRO A 295 10.56 3.96 -12.60
CA PRO A 295 11.58 3.85 -11.57
C PRO A 295 12.09 5.21 -11.05
N GLN A 296 11.93 6.27 -11.85
CA GLN A 296 12.31 7.64 -11.48
C GLN A 296 11.22 8.42 -10.76
N MET A 297 10.05 7.82 -10.56
CA MET A 297 8.87 8.45 -9.97
C MET A 297 8.20 7.51 -8.95
N PRO A 298 8.93 7.02 -7.93
CA PRO A 298 8.40 6.09 -6.95
C PRO A 298 7.28 6.69 -6.09
N GLY A 299 7.40 7.97 -5.71
CA GLY A 299 6.41 8.70 -4.93
C GLY A 299 5.12 8.92 -5.71
N PHE A 300 5.22 9.39 -6.96
CA PHE A 300 4.07 9.48 -7.86
C PHE A 300 3.41 8.11 -8.06
N SER A 301 4.18 7.05 -8.31
CA SER A 301 3.67 5.69 -8.52
C SER A 301 2.88 5.20 -7.32
N PHE A 302 3.41 5.43 -6.12
CA PHE A 302 2.72 5.09 -4.87
C PHE A 302 1.41 5.87 -4.73
N GLY A 303 1.48 7.20 -4.86
CA GLY A 303 0.34 8.11 -4.73
C GLY A 303 -0.74 7.91 -5.80
N PHE A 304 -0.35 7.60 -7.03
CA PHE A 304 -1.28 7.30 -8.12
C PHE A 304 -2.15 6.08 -7.83
N LEU A 305 -1.56 5.03 -7.29
CA LEU A 305 -2.33 3.85 -6.89
C LEU A 305 -3.21 4.10 -5.66
N THR A 306 -2.77 4.90 -4.72
CA THR A 306 -3.60 5.27 -3.57
C THR A 306 -4.75 6.21 -3.94
N PHE A 307 -4.58 7.06 -4.96
CA PHE A 307 -5.69 7.77 -5.58
C PHE A 307 -6.74 6.81 -6.14
N GLY A 308 -6.32 5.69 -6.73
CA GLY A 308 -7.23 4.61 -7.14
C GLY A 308 -8.01 3.99 -5.99
N LEU A 309 -7.42 3.89 -4.78
CA LEU A 309 -8.16 3.47 -3.59
C LEU A 309 -9.30 4.44 -3.27
N PHE A 310 -9.03 5.75 -3.31
CA PHE A 310 -10.06 6.77 -3.08
C PHE A 310 -11.20 6.66 -4.10
N LEU A 311 -10.89 6.53 -5.39
CA LEU A 311 -11.90 6.37 -6.44
C LEU A 311 -12.75 5.12 -6.23
N GLY A 312 -12.17 4.01 -5.81
CA GLY A 312 -12.91 2.77 -5.53
C GLY A 312 -13.78 2.84 -4.27
N PHE A 313 -13.39 3.65 -3.28
CA PHE A 313 -14.20 3.92 -2.10
C PHE A 313 -15.36 4.88 -2.38
N LEU A 314 -15.20 5.78 -3.33
CA LEU A 314 -16.12 6.90 -3.57
C LEU A 314 -17.60 6.47 -3.73
N PRO A 315 -17.95 5.41 -4.49
CA PRO A 315 -19.35 4.97 -4.59
C PRO A 315 -20.00 4.64 -3.25
N ALA A 316 -19.25 3.98 -2.36
CA ALA A 316 -19.73 3.66 -1.02
C ALA A 316 -19.94 4.91 -0.15
N TYR A 317 -19.05 5.91 -0.28
CA TYR A 317 -19.20 7.20 0.42
C TYR A 317 -20.40 8.01 -0.05
N LEU A 318 -20.70 7.91 -1.34
CA LEU A 318 -21.87 8.57 -1.93
C LEU A 318 -23.17 7.83 -1.67
N GLY A 319 -23.13 6.72 -0.92
CA GLY A 319 -24.31 5.91 -0.62
C GLY A 319 -24.91 5.21 -1.84
N LEU A 320 -24.13 5.02 -2.90
CA LEU A 320 -24.61 4.33 -4.10
C LEU A 320 -24.81 2.84 -3.80
N PRO A 321 -25.93 2.25 -4.26
CA PRO A 321 -26.20 0.84 -4.04
C PRO A 321 -25.15 -0.04 -4.75
N ALA A 322 -24.84 -1.18 -4.16
CA ALA A 322 -23.98 -2.17 -4.81
C ALA A 322 -24.65 -2.69 -6.10
N MET A 323 -23.88 -2.77 -7.18
CA MET A 323 -24.38 -3.15 -8.52
C MET A 323 -24.86 -4.62 -8.63
N ALA A 324 -24.43 -5.50 -7.72
CA ALA A 324 -24.75 -6.93 -7.70
C ALA A 324 -24.55 -7.52 -6.29
N SER A 325 -24.85 -8.82 -6.14
CA SER A 325 -24.51 -9.52 -4.88
C SER A 325 -22.98 -9.53 -4.63
N GLY A 326 -22.60 -9.42 -3.35
CA GLY A 326 -21.19 -9.33 -2.95
C GLY A 326 -20.32 -10.47 -3.51
N HIS A 327 -20.86 -11.70 -3.59
CA HIS A 327 -20.17 -12.86 -4.14
C HIS A 327 -19.84 -12.69 -5.64
N LEU A 328 -20.81 -12.20 -6.43
CA LEU A 328 -20.62 -11.94 -7.86
C LEU A 328 -19.65 -10.79 -8.09
N ILE A 329 -19.76 -9.69 -7.32
CA ILE A 329 -18.83 -8.55 -7.45
C ILE A 329 -17.39 -9.01 -7.19
N GLY A 330 -17.16 -9.80 -6.13
CA GLY A 330 -15.83 -10.33 -5.81
C GLY A 330 -15.30 -11.27 -6.89
N CYS A 331 -16.14 -12.19 -7.40
CA CYS A 331 -15.78 -13.12 -8.47
C CYS A 331 -15.43 -12.37 -9.78
N VAL A 332 -16.33 -11.53 -10.27
CA VAL A 332 -16.16 -10.76 -11.52
C VAL A 332 -14.96 -9.82 -11.41
N GLY A 333 -14.82 -9.11 -10.29
CA GLY A 333 -13.70 -8.21 -10.09
C GLY A 333 -12.34 -8.93 -10.01
N SER A 334 -12.29 -10.17 -9.49
CA SER A 334 -11.08 -10.99 -9.54
C SER A 334 -10.72 -11.38 -10.96
N VAL A 335 -11.70 -11.80 -11.77
CA VAL A 335 -11.49 -12.14 -13.18
C VAL A 335 -11.05 -10.93 -13.99
N LEU A 336 -11.72 -9.78 -13.82
CA LEU A 336 -11.34 -8.53 -14.49
C LEU A 336 -9.92 -8.09 -14.09
N SER A 337 -9.57 -8.15 -12.81
CA SER A 337 -8.22 -7.85 -12.34
C SER A 337 -7.18 -8.77 -12.96
N MET A 338 -7.49 -10.06 -13.12
CA MET A 338 -6.63 -11.02 -13.80
C MET A 338 -6.44 -10.64 -15.27
N LEU A 339 -7.50 -10.34 -15.99
CA LEU A 339 -7.43 -9.96 -17.41
C LEU A 339 -6.59 -8.68 -17.59
N LEU A 340 -6.79 -7.65 -16.73
CA LEU A 340 -6.01 -6.41 -16.76
C LEU A 340 -4.52 -6.65 -16.53
N LEU A 341 -4.15 -7.54 -15.63
CA LEU A 341 -2.74 -7.88 -15.37
C LEU A 341 -2.16 -8.82 -16.43
N CYS A 342 -2.97 -9.70 -17.05
CA CYS A 342 -2.54 -10.62 -18.09
C CYS A 342 -2.23 -9.92 -19.42
N THR A 343 -2.95 -8.87 -19.79
CA THR A 343 -2.69 -8.11 -21.02
C THR A 343 -1.27 -7.56 -21.08
N TRP A 344 -0.70 -7.24 -19.91
CA TRP A 344 0.68 -6.80 -19.78
C TRP A 344 1.68 -7.97 -19.85
N ALA A 345 1.40 -9.07 -19.17
CA ALA A 345 2.34 -10.15 -18.96
C ALA A 345 2.63 -10.98 -20.24
N SER A 346 1.67 -11.06 -21.16
CA SER A 346 1.88 -11.73 -22.45
C SER A 346 2.94 -11.03 -23.31
N LYS A 347 3.04 -9.70 -23.21
CA LYS A 347 4.04 -8.89 -23.95
C LYS A 347 5.42 -8.91 -23.28
N GLY A 348 5.52 -9.08 -21.95
CA GLY A 348 6.79 -9.15 -21.22
C GLY A 348 7.55 -10.47 -21.41
N ARG A 349 6.87 -11.56 -21.71
CA ARG A 349 7.48 -12.89 -21.94
C ARG A 349 8.39 -12.95 -23.17
N MET A 350 8.15 -12.11 -24.17
CA MET A 350 8.99 -12.04 -25.36
C MET A 350 10.36 -11.40 -25.09
N SER A 351 10.44 -10.49 -24.11
CA SER A 351 11.68 -9.80 -23.76
C SER A 351 12.65 -10.65 -22.91
N THR A 352 12.14 -11.51 -22.01
CA THR A 352 12.99 -12.41 -21.21
C THR A 352 13.62 -13.54 -22.00
N LYS A 353 12.99 -14.01 -23.08
CA LYS A 353 13.61 -14.98 -24.00
C LYS A 353 14.77 -14.38 -24.79
N LEU A 354 14.68 -13.11 -25.18
CA LEU A 354 15.76 -12.39 -25.88
C LEU A 354 16.97 -12.11 -24.96
N MET A 355 16.76 -11.84 -23.67
CA MET A 355 17.84 -11.66 -22.71
C MET A 355 18.56 -12.97 -22.33
N GLY A 356 17.86 -14.10 -22.35
CA GLY A 356 18.46 -15.42 -22.15
C GLY A 356 19.38 -15.84 -23.32
N ALA A 357 19.05 -15.43 -24.53
CA ALA A 357 19.88 -15.67 -25.71
C ALA A 357 21.16 -14.81 -25.72
N GLN A 358 21.09 -13.55 -25.30
CA GLN A 358 22.26 -12.68 -25.19
C GLN A 358 23.25 -13.06 -24.05
N ARG A 359 22.76 -13.68 -22.97
CA ARG A 359 23.66 -14.20 -21.91
C ARG A 359 24.40 -15.47 -22.33
N GLY A 360 23.88 -16.23 -23.28
CA GLY A 360 24.55 -17.43 -23.83
C GLY A 360 25.69 -17.15 -24.79
N GLU A 361 25.79 -15.92 -25.33
CA GLU A 361 26.86 -15.54 -26.27
C GLU A 361 28.10 -14.98 -25.57
N TYR A 362 28.04 -14.61 -24.30
CA TYR A 362 29.22 -14.11 -23.54
C TYR A 362 29.91 -15.20 -22.69
N THR A 363 29.44 -16.45 -22.78
CA THR A 363 30.06 -17.60 -22.07
C THR A 363 30.57 -18.69 -23.02
N LYS A 364 31.01 -18.30 -24.23
CA LYS A 364 31.83 -19.17 -25.09
C LYS A 364 33.17 -18.52 -25.35
#